data_487ef96c8e9efd0632584484c6ff30de
#
_entry.id   487ef96c8e9efd0632584484c6ff30de
#
_cell.length_a   1.000
_cell.length_b   1.000
_cell.length_c   1.000
_cell.angle_alpha   90.00
_cell.angle_beta   90.00
_cell.angle_gamma   90.00
#
_symmetry.space_group_name_H-M   'P 1'
#
loop_
_entity.id
_entity.type
_entity.pdbx_description
1 polymer ?
#
loop_
_entity_poly.entity_id
_entity_poly.type
_entity_poly.pdbx_seq_one_letter_code
_entity_poly.pdbx_strand_id
1 'polypeptide(L)'
;MAEVRLEIAGLGIRLAGGDTLQRAMALPGMQVFAVPQGTDELCFTLDASLQLPPCRLLYSFDIADGSVPARFGVDAEGVYYYAFGNHGLLRYDMRKPRQVDMSPMSDLSALRFALWTAVAMAGLPLGAVPVHSSVVVCNGRAVMCLGESGTGKSTHTRLWLENIAATHLLNDDSPIVRCCDGGVLVCGSPWSGKTHCYRPEQYPIAGLLRLEQRPQNTIRRLGTLEAFAALQPSCPPALARDERCMDLLVQFVSNVLQHVPAYRMGCLPNADAARLSHDTLMP
;
A
#
# COMPACT_ATOMS: atom_id res chain seq x y z
N MET A 1 0.99 -28.56 8.05
CA MET A 1 1.58 -27.64 7.07
C MET A 1 2.34 -26.58 7.83
N ALA A 2 3.52 -26.15 7.36
CA ALA A 2 4.22 -25.03 8.00
C ALA A 2 3.38 -23.75 7.80
N GLU A 3 3.28 -22.92 8.82
CA GLU A 3 2.56 -21.66 8.79
C GLU A 3 3.31 -20.58 9.56
N VAL A 4 3.09 -19.33 9.16
CA VAL A 4 3.59 -18.13 9.84
C VAL A 4 2.43 -17.16 9.99
N ARG A 5 2.43 -16.41 11.08
CA ARG A 5 1.53 -15.30 11.31
C ARG A 5 2.26 -13.97 11.16
N LEU A 6 1.64 -13.07 10.41
CA LEU A 6 2.09 -11.69 10.25
C LEU A 6 1.01 -10.77 10.81
N GLU A 7 1.43 -9.64 11.35
CA GLU A 7 0.52 -8.53 11.66
C GLU A 7 0.91 -7.33 10.80
N ILE A 8 0.07 -6.98 9.83
CA ILE A 8 0.30 -5.88 8.90
C ILE A 8 -0.91 -4.95 8.93
N ALA A 9 -0.69 -3.70 9.27
CA ALA A 9 -1.75 -2.69 9.43
C ALA A 9 -2.84 -3.12 10.44
N GLY A 10 -2.46 -3.82 11.51
CA GLY A 10 -3.36 -4.36 12.51
C GLY A 10 -4.27 -5.48 11.99
N LEU A 11 -3.97 -6.05 10.81
CA LEU A 11 -4.63 -7.25 10.28
C LEU A 11 -3.75 -8.47 10.56
N GLY A 12 -4.29 -9.46 11.25
CA GLY A 12 -3.66 -10.75 11.44
C GLY A 12 -3.73 -11.59 10.16
N ILE A 13 -2.59 -11.95 9.59
CA ILE A 13 -2.47 -12.71 8.35
C ILE A 13 -1.82 -14.05 8.65
N ARG A 14 -2.54 -15.15 8.41
CA ARG A 14 -1.97 -16.48 8.43
C ARG A 14 -1.51 -16.84 7.01
N LEU A 15 -0.22 -17.05 6.85
CA LEU A 15 0.39 -17.53 5.63
C LEU A 15 0.76 -19.01 5.80
N ALA A 16 0.16 -19.89 5.02
CA ALA A 16 0.36 -21.34 5.11
C ALA A 16 0.91 -21.89 3.79
N GLY A 17 1.92 -22.78 3.87
CA GLY A 17 2.51 -23.40 2.69
C GLY A 17 3.82 -24.13 2.95
N GLY A 18 4.48 -24.57 1.86
CA GLY A 18 5.76 -25.28 1.89
C GLY A 18 6.97 -24.36 1.80
N ASP A 19 7.92 -24.68 0.90
CA ASP A 19 9.18 -23.97 0.71
C ASP A 19 9.02 -22.48 0.35
N THR A 20 7.92 -22.12 -0.33
CA THR A 20 7.63 -20.73 -0.67
C THR A 20 7.41 -19.88 0.60
N LEU A 21 6.95 -20.48 1.69
CA LEU A 21 6.83 -19.78 2.98
C LEU A 21 8.18 -19.28 3.49
N GLN A 22 9.22 -20.12 3.41
CA GLN A 22 10.58 -19.71 3.80
C GLN A 22 11.10 -18.57 2.93
N ARG A 23 10.82 -18.62 1.62
CA ARG A 23 11.18 -17.55 0.68
C ARG A 23 10.42 -16.26 0.99
N ALA A 24 9.13 -16.33 1.30
CA ALA A 24 8.33 -15.18 1.71
C ALA A 24 8.91 -14.51 2.96
N MET A 25 9.30 -15.29 3.95
CA MET A 25 9.91 -14.79 5.18
C MET A 25 11.35 -14.27 5.01
N ALA A 26 12.04 -14.69 3.95
CA ALA A 26 13.35 -14.16 3.58
C ALA A 26 13.28 -12.84 2.79
N LEU A 27 12.09 -12.42 2.33
CA LEU A 27 11.91 -11.12 1.67
C LEU A 27 12.22 -9.97 2.65
N PRO A 28 12.89 -8.89 2.19
CA PRO A 28 13.18 -7.74 3.02
C PRO A 28 11.92 -7.20 3.71
N GLY A 29 12.02 -6.98 5.02
CA GLY A 29 10.95 -6.43 5.84
C GLY A 29 9.93 -7.43 6.39
N MET A 30 9.76 -8.61 5.79
CA MET A 30 8.70 -9.55 6.22
C MET A 30 8.84 -10.04 7.66
N GLN A 31 10.06 -10.35 8.09
CA GLN A 31 10.31 -10.84 9.45
C GLN A 31 9.94 -9.83 10.54
N VAL A 32 10.00 -8.54 10.24
CA VAL A 32 9.66 -7.46 11.19
C VAL A 32 8.17 -7.49 11.56
N PHE A 33 7.33 -8.02 10.67
CA PHE A 33 5.88 -8.13 10.85
C PHE A 33 5.44 -9.52 11.32
N ALA A 34 6.38 -10.45 11.53
CA ALA A 34 6.07 -11.78 12.06
C ALA A 34 5.71 -11.72 13.54
N VAL A 35 4.63 -12.39 13.91
CA VAL A 35 4.16 -12.48 15.29
C VAL A 35 4.00 -13.94 15.71
N PRO A 36 4.33 -14.30 16.95
CA PRO A 36 4.23 -15.68 17.42
C PRO A 36 2.79 -16.14 17.58
N GLN A 37 1.88 -15.22 17.88
CA GLN A 37 0.45 -15.44 18.05
C GLN A 37 -0.30 -14.20 17.50
N GLY A 38 -1.50 -14.41 16.97
CA GLY A 38 -2.33 -13.33 16.41
C GLY A 38 -3.67 -13.86 15.95
N THR A 39 -4.53 -12.95 15.50
CA THR A 39 -5.80 -13.29 14.86
C THR A 39 -5.54 -13.77 13.44
N ASP A 40 -6.36 -14.70 12.93
CA ASP A 40 -6.34 -15.15 11.55
C ASP A 40 -7.46 -14.42 10.78
N GLU A 41 -7.34 -13.09 10.64
CA GLU A 41 -8.32 -12.30 9.90
C GLU A 41 -8.24 -12.54 8.41
N LEU A 42 -7.03 -12.77 7.90
CA LEU A 42 -6.76 -13.13 6.51
C LEU A 42 -5.98 -14.46 6.47
N CYS A 43 -6.32 -15.30 5.50
CA CYS A 43 -5.67 -16.59 5.27
C CYS A 43 -5.12 -16.64 3.84
N PHE A 44 -3.80 -16.66 3.72
CA PHE A 44 -3.10 -16.81 2.44
C PHE A 44 -2.56 -18.22 2.35
N THR A 45 -3.01 -18.98 1.34
CA THR A 45 -2.65 -20.39 1.15
C THR A 45 -1.81 -20.56 -0.11
N LEU A 46 -0.70 -21.28 0.02
CA LEU A 46 0.11 -21.67 -1.14
C LEU A 46 -0.42 -23.01 -1.70
N ASP A 47 -1.07 -22.94 -2.85
CA ASP A 47 -1.72 -24.07 -3.52
C ASP A 47 -1.00 -24.37 -4.84
N ALA A 48 -0.28 -25.51 -4.88
CA ALA A 48 0.44 -25.95 -6.07
C ALA A 48 -0.49 -26.43 -7.21
N SER A 49 -1.76 -26.69 -6.90
CA SER A 49 -2.76 -27.13 -7.89
C SER A 49 -3.48 -25.96 -8.57
N LEU A 50 -3.21 -24.70 -8.14
CA LEU A 50 -3.85 -23.52 -8.68
C LEU A 50 -3.55 -23.36 -10.18
N GLN A 51 -4.62 -23.27 -10.97
CA GLN A 51 -4.54 -23.07 -12.42
C GLN A 51 -5.28 -21.82 -12.83
N LEU A 52 -4.84 -21.20 -13.92
CA LEU A 52 -5.50 -20.03 -14.50
C LEU A 52 -6.61 -20.50 -15.45
N PRO A 53 -7.88 -20.26 -15.12
CA PRO A 53 -8.99 -20.53 -16.03
C PRO A 53 -9.06 -19.47 -17.13
N PRO A 54 -9.93 -19.62 -18.14
CA PRO A 54 -10.25 -18.54 -19.06
C PRO A 54 -10.74 -17.30 -18.30
N CYS A 55 -10.06 -16.16 -18.48
CA CYS A 55 -10.37 -14.91 -17.80
C CYS A 55 -10.55 -13.78 -18.81
N ARG A 56 -11.52 -12.90 -18.54
CA ARG A 56 -11.58 -11.58 -19.16
C ARG A 56 -10.48 -10.71 -18.58
N LEU A 57 -9.57 -10.24 -19.43
CA LEU A 57 -8.47 -9.37 -19.02
C LEU A 57 -9.04 -8.01 -18.57
N LEU A 58 -8.61 -7.53 -17.41
CA LEU A 58 -8.94 -6.23 -16.84
C LEU A 58 -7.79 -5.24 -16.94
N TYR A 59 -6.56 -5.71 -16.70
CA TYR A 59 -5.38 -4.86 -16.67
C TYR A 59 -4.11 -5.67 -16.94
N SER A 60 -3.16 -5.06 -17.66
CA SER A 60 -1.80 -5.59 -17.86
C SER A 60 -0.79 -4.56 -17.43
N PHE A 61 0.27 -5.00 -16.79
CA PHE A 61 1.35 -4.14 -16.30
C PHE A 61 2.62 -4.97 -16.13
N ASP A 62 3.74 -4.29 -15.94
CA ASP A 62 5.02 -4.94 -15.67
C ASP A 62 5.46 -4.65 -14.23
N ILE A 63 6.08 -5.63 -13.59
CA ILE A 63 6.73 -5.51 -12.28
C ILE A 63 8.24 -5.76 -12.40
N ALA A 64 8.99 -5.50 -11.36
CA ALA A 64 10.43 -5.71 -11.31
C ALA A 64 11.17 -5.00 -12.46
N ASP A 65 10.93 -3.68 -12.61
CA ASP A 65 11.53 -2.82 -13.64
C ASP A 65 11.28 -3.33 -15.09
N GLY A 66 10.10 -3.92 -15.31
CA GLY A 66 9.68 -4.43 -16.62
C GLY A 66 10.10 -5.89 -16.90
N SER A 67 10.76 -6.57 -15.97
CA SER A 67 11.24 -7.93 -16.19
C SER A 67 10.16 -9.02 -16.03
N VAL A 68 9.06 -8.73 -15.32
CA VAL A 68 7.97 -9.69 -15.09
C VAL A 68 6.64 -9.10 -15.55
N PRO A 69 6.08 -9.56 -16.67
CA PRO A 69 4.75 -9.14 -17.11
C PRO A 69 3.69 -9.67 -16.15
N ALA A 70 2.73 -8.84 -15.78
CA ALA A 70 1.64 -9.22 -14.92
C ALA A 70 0.29 -8.94 -15.59
N ARG A 71 -0.69 -9.80 -15.33
CA ARG A 71 -2.06 -9.68 -15.85
C ARG A 71 -3.05 -9.84 -14.72
N PHE A 72 -4.03 -8.96 -14.69
CA PHE A 72 -5.19 -9.03 -13.81
C PHE A 72 -6.43 -9.32 -14.64
N GLY A 73 -7.18 -10.34 -14.26
CA GLY A 73 -8.39 -10.75 -14.95
C GLY A 73 -9.44 -11.29 -14.01
N VAL A 74 -10.63 -11.53 -14.56
CA VAL A 74 -11.79 -12.10 -13.86
C VAL A 74 -12.37 -13.22 -14.70
N ASP A 75 -12.69 -14.36 -14.07
CA ASP A 75 -13.35 -15.48 -14.74
C ASP A 75 -14.87 -15.30 -14.87
N ALA A 76 -15.54 -16.27 -15.46
CA ALA A 76 -16.99 -16.25 -15.67
C ALA A 76 -17.80 -16.29 -14.35
N GLU A 77 -17.20 -16.76 -13.26
CA GLU A 77 -17.82 -16.83 -11.93
C GLU A 77 -17.56 -15.56 -11.08
N GLY A 78 -16.78 -14.61 -11.62
CA GLY A 78 -16.42 -13.37 -10.95
C GLY A 78 -15.27 -13.50 -9.96
N VAL A 79 -14.46 -14.56 -10.08
CA VAL A 79 -13.23 -14.75 -9.30
C VAL A 79 -12.08 -14.04 -9.98
N TYR A 80 -11.25 -13.34 -9.20
CA TYR A 80 -10.11 -12.61 -9.71
C TYR A 80 -8.85 -13.44 -9.73
N TYR A 81 -8.06 -13.23 -10.78
CA TYR A 81 -6.76 -13.85 -10.97
C TYR A 81 -5.69 -12.83 -11.33
N TYR A 82 -4.54 -12.95 -10.69
CA TYR A 82 -3.31 -12.30 -11.11
C TYR A 82 -2.35 -13.37 -11.59
N ALA A 83 -1.83 -13.19 -12.79
CA ALA A 83 -0.76 -14.01 -13.35
C ALA A 83 0.52 -13.18 -13.45
N PHE A 84 1.61 -13.67 -12.87
CA PHE A 84 2.93 -13.02 -12.82
C PHE A 84 3.87 -13.71 -13.80
N GLY A 85 3.69 -13.46 -15.10
CA GLY A 85 4.40 -14.18 -16.15
C GLY A 85 4.21 -15.70 -16.03
N ASN A 86 5.34 -16.42 -16.04
CA ASN A 86 5.40 -17.86 -15.78
C ASN A 86 5.76 -18.19 -14.31
N HIS A 87 5.84 -17.17 -13.44
CA HIS A 87 6.35 -17.31 -12.07
C HIS A 87 5.29 -17.73 -11.07
N GLY A 88 4.01 -17.43 -11.35
CA GLY A 88 2.94 -17.85 -10.46
C GLY A 88 1.61 -17.14 -10.65
N LEU A 89 0.65 -17.57 -9.84
CA LEU A 89 -0.74 -17.11 -9.86
C LEU A 89 -1.17 -16.67 -8.46
N LEU A 90 -2.12 -15.73 -8.41
CA LEU A 90 -2.92 -15.41 -7.23
C LEU A 90 -4.39 -15.49 -7.62
N ARG A 91 -5.20 -16.09 -6.77
CA ARG A 91 -6.67 -16.17 -6.87
C ARG A 91 -7.32 -15.47 -5.69
N TYR A 92 -8.32 -14.64 -5.97
CA TYR A 92 -9.12 -13.98 -4.95
C TYR A 92 -10.61 -14.00 -5.31
N ASP A 93 -11.44 -14.52 -4.40
CA ASP A 93 -12.90 -14.55 -4.52
C ASP A 93 -13.53 -13.62 -3.47
N MET A 94 -14.20 -12.55 -3.91
CA MET A 94 -14.87 -11.61 -3.01
C MET A 94 -15.97 -12.25 -2.15
N ARG A 95 -16.50 -13.42 -2.54
CA ARG A 95 -17.44 -14.21 -1.72
C ARG A 95 -16.76 -14.85 -0.51
N LYS A 96 -15.41 -14.96 -0.55
CA LYS A 96 -14.54 -15.45 0.52
C LYS A 96 -13.47 -14.41 0.85
N PRO A 97 -13.86 -13.22 1.33
CA PRO A 97 -13.00 -12.03 1.36
C PRO A 97 -11.76 -12.18 2.25
N ARG A 98 -11.74 -13.19 3.10
CA ARG A 98 -10.62 -13.48 4.01
C ARG A 98 -9.61 -14.50 3.46
N GLN A 99 -9.84 -15.04 2.27
CA GLN A 99 -9.00 -16.07 1.67
C GLN A 99 -8.33 -15.57 0.39
N VAL A 100 -7.04 -15.81 0.27
CA VAL A 100 -6.26 -15.64 -0.96
C VAL A 100 -5.48 -16.91 -1.20
N ASP A 101 -5.59 -17.47 -2.40
CA ASP A 101 -4.79 -18.61 -2.81
C ASP A 101 -3.71 -18.14 -3.79
N MET A 102 -2.50 -18.62 -3.59
CA MET A 102 -1.35 -18.32 -4.44
C MET A 102 -0.66 -19.61 -4.85
N SER A 103 -0.19 -19.69 -6.08
CA SER A 103 0.71 -20.78 -6.44
C SER A 103 2.09 -20.59 -5.82
N PRO A 104 2.89 -21.65 -5.61
CA PRO A 104 4.28 -21.52 -5.24
C PRO A 104 5.06 -20.67 -6.25
N MET A 105 5.92 -19.77 -5.76
CA MET A 105 6.71 -18.85 -6.59
C MET A 105 8.19 -18.97 -6.24
N SER A 106 9.03 -19.11 -7.26
CA SER A 106 10.48 -19.12 -7.11
C SER A 106 11.11 -17.75 -7.33
N ASP A 107 10.51 -16.91 -8.18
CA ASP A 107 10.93 -15.53 -8.39
C ASP A 107 10.53 -14.66 -7.20
N LEU A 108 11.52 -14.00 -6.58
CA LEU A 108 11.31 -13.20 -5.36
C LEU A 108 10.55 -11.89 -5.63
N SER A 109 10.71 -11.30 -6.81
CA SER A 109 9.99 -10.08 -7.19
C SER A 109 8.52 -10.38 -7.41
N ALA A 110 8.22 -11.47 -8.12
CA ALA A 110 6.85 -11.96 -8.29
C ALA A 110 6.20 -12.31 -6.94
N LEU A 111 6.90 -13.03 -6.06
CA LEU A 111 6.42 -13.39 -4.74
C LEU A 111 6.15 -12.14 -3.87
N ARG A 112 7.07 -11.18 -3.85
CA ARG A 112 6.93 -9.92 -3.11
C ARG A 112 5.69 -9.15 -3.58
N PHE A 113 5.51 -9.04 -4.90
CA PHE A 113 4.38 -8.33 -5.47
C PHE A 113 3.06 -9.11 -5.31
N ALA A 114 3.08 -10.45 -5.38
CA ALA A 114 1.91 -11.28 -5.11
C ALA A 114 1.41 -11.11 -3.67
N LEU A 115 2.31 -11.10 -2.69
CA LEU A 115 1.95 -10.85 -1.28
C LEU A 115 1.38 -9.43 -1.09
N TRP A 116 1.97 -8.42 -1.74
CA TRP A 116 1.43 -7.06 -1.74
C TRP A 116 0.02 -7.02 -2.35
N THR A 117 -0.17 -7.68 -3.49
CA THR A 117 -1.47 -7.79 -4.17
C THR A 117 -2.49 -8.52 -3.30
N ALA A 118 -2.09 -9.59 -2.63
CA ALA A 118 -2.95 -10.34 -1.70
C ALA A 118 -3.48 -9.43 -0.58
N VAL A 119 -2.59 -8.64 0.03
CA VAL A 119 -2.99 -7.66 1.06
C VAL A 119 -3.86 -6.54 0.47
N ALA A 120 -3.57 -6.05 -0.74
CA ALA A 120 -4.37 -5.02 -1.39
C ALA A 120 -5.80 -5.50 -1.69
N MET A 121 -5.95 -6.73 -2.22
CA MET A 121 -7.26 -7.29 -2.56
C MET A 121 -8.08 -7.67 -1.33
N ALA A 122 -7.48 -8.39 -0.38
CA ALA A 122 -8.20 -8.86 0.81
C ALA A 122 -8.37 -7.75 1.87
N GLY A 123 -7.50 -6.75 1.89
CA GLY A 123 -7.59 -5.60 2.77
C GLY A 123 -8.64 -4.58 2.34
N LEU A 124 -8.92 -4.46 1.03
CA LEU A 124 -9.86 -3.47 0.50
C LEU A 124 -11.26 -3.56 1.15
N PRO A 125 -11.91 -4.73 1.25
CA PRO A 125 -13.19 -4.85 1.96
C PRO A 125 -13.12 -4.56 3.47
N LEU A 126 -11.92 -4.59 4.04
CA LEU A 126 -11.63 -4.29 5.44
C LEU A 126 -11.18 -2.84 5.67
N GLY A 127 -11.26 -2.00 4.64
CA GLY A 127 -10.83 -0.60 4.70
C GLY A 127 -9.31 -0.42 4.86
N ALA A 128 -8.50 -1.41 4.46
CA ALA A 128 -7.05 -1.37 4.52
C ALA A 128 -6.46 -1.41 3.09
N VAL A 129 -5.87 -0.31 2.64
CA VAL A 129 -5.40 -0.16 1.26
C VAL A 129 -3.96 0.35 1.24
N PRO A 130 -3.04 -0.30 0.50
CA PRO A 130 -1.73 0.26 0.22
C PRO A 130 -1.85 1.57 -0.56
N VAL A 131 -1.08 2.59 -0.17
CA VAL A 131 -1.08 3.89 -0.83
C VAL A 131 0.33 4.27 -1.22
N HIS A 132 0.59 4.46 -2.51
CA HIS A 132 1.91 4.88 -3.00
C HIS A 132 2.26 6.28 -2.49
N SER A 133 3.06 6.33 -1.42
CA SER A 133 3.42 7.54 -0.71
C SER A 133 4.72 7.38 0.06
N SER A 134 5.32 8.50 0.45
CA SER A 134 6.38 8.55 1.45
C SER A 134 5.83 9.20 2.72
N VAL A 135 6.06 8.60 3.88
CA VAL A 135 5.40 8.99 5.14
C VAL A 135 6.41 9.31 6.22
N VAL A 136 6.32 10.53 6.75
CA VAL A 136 7.03 10.96 7.96
C VAL A 136 6.08 11.06 9.13
N VAL A 137 6.61 10.80 10.31
CA VAL A 137 5.91 10.95 11.59
C VAL A 137 6.62 12.01 12.40
N CYS A 138 5.87 12.95 12.94
CA CYS A 138 6.34 13.96 13.85
C CYS A 138 5.35 14.05 15.02
N ASN A 139 5.87 14.03 16.25
CA ASN A 139 5.04 14.13 17.46
C ASN A 139 3.82 13.18 17.49
N GLY A 140 4.00 11.94 17.03
CA GLY A 140 2.95 10.90 17.04
C GLY A 140 1.86 11.06 15.97
N ARG A 141 2.03 11.94 15.00
CA ARG A 141 1.12 12.13 13.85
C ARG A 141 1.87 12.02 12.53
N ALA A 142 1.23 11.49 11.51
CA ALA A 142 1.85 11.22 10.22
C ALA A 142 1.45 12.23 9.14
N VAL A 143 2.41 12.59 8.28
CA VAL A 143 2.16 13.31 7.03
C VAL A 143 2.50 12.41 5.87
N MET A 144 1.55 12.24 4.95
CA MET A 144 1.69 11.40 3.76
C MET A 144 1.98 12.25 2.53
N CYS A 145 3.16 12.11 1.96
CA CYS A 145 3.54 12.76 0.71
C CYS A 145 3.10 11.92 -0.48
N LEU A 146 2.17 12.45 -1.28
CA LEU A 146 1.60 11.85 -2.49
C LEU A 146 2.22 12.48 -3.74
N GLY A 147 2.21 11.75 -4.84
CA GLY A 147 2.68 12.23 -6.14
C GLY A 147 3.16 11.09 -7.04
N GLU A 148 3.29 11.36 -8.33
CA GLU A 148 3.85 10.41 -9.30
C GLU A 148 5.30 10.02 -8.93
N SER A 149 5.82 8.96 -9.55
CA SER A 149 7.24 8.63 -9.43
C SER A 149 8.09 9.83 -9.91
N GLY A 150 9.13 10.17 -9.14
CA GLY A 150 10.01 11.30 -9.48
C GLY A 150 9.52 12.69 -9.07
N THR A 151 8.33 12.83 -8.47
CA THR A 151 7.84 14.15 -8.01
C THR A 151 8.58 14.73 -6.81
N GLY A 152 9.42 13.91 -6.14
CA GLY A 152 10.21 14.36 -4.99
C GLY A 152 9.67 13.95 -3.63
N LYS A 153 8.77 12.95 -3.54
CA LYS A 153 8.24 12.44 -2.25
C LYS A 153 9.34 12.13 -1.24
N SER A 154 10.25 11.22 -1.59
CA SER A 154 11.38 10.84 -0.71
C SER A 154 12.36 11.98 -0.44
N THR A 155 12.48 12.94 -1.38
CA THR A 155 13.27 14.16 -1.15
C THR A 155 12.60 15.03 -0.09
N HIS A 156 11.28 15.23 -0.18
CA HIS A 156 10.54 16.05 0.77
C HIS A 156 10.54 15.43 2.19
N THR A 157 10.32 14.12 2.30
CA THR A 157 10.40 13.42 3.59
C THR A 157 11.81 13.47 4.19
N ARG A 158 12.87 13.37 3.37
CA ARG A 158 14.25 13.58 3.83
C ARG A 158 14.47 15.00 4.36
N LEU A 159 13.93 16.02 3.69
CA LEU A 159 14.02 17.40 4.18
C LEU A 159 13.31 17.59 5.55
N TRP A 160 12.20 16.86 5.78
CA TRP A 160 11.59 16.84 7.11
C TRP A 160 12.54 16.21 8.14
N LEU A 161 13.16 15.07 7.85
CA LEU A 161 14.10 14.40 8.76
C LEU A 161 15.31 15.30 9.12
N GLU A 162 15.77 16.09 8.16
CA GLU A 162 16.92 16.98 8.31
C GLU A 162 16.61 18.28 9.05
N ASN A 163 15.37 18.78 8.97
CA ASN A 163 15.03 20.14 9.40
C ASN A 163 13.96 20.23 10.47
N ILE A 164 13.20 19.18 10.74
CA ILE A 164 12.12 19.16 11.73
C ILE A 164 12.48 18.18 12.85
N ALA A 165 12.57 18.68 14.07
CA ALA A 165 12.89 17.87 15.24
C ALA A 165 11.80 16.80 15.49
N ALA A 166 12.16 15.72 16.18
CA ALA A 166 11.28 14.60 16.55
C ALA A 166 10.55 13.96 15.34
N THR A 167 11.19 13.99 14.16
CA THR A 167 10.66 13.39 12.93
C THR A 167 11.38 12.08 12.62
N HIS A 168 10.63 11.07 12.19
CA HIS A 168 11.19 9.83 11.62
C HIS A 168 10.39 9.37 10.40
N LEU A 169 11.03 8.56 9.56
CA LEU A 169 10.39 7.92 8.40
C LEU A 169 9.61 6.69 8.86
N LEU A 170 8.35 6.58 8.47
CA LEU A 170 7.53 5.39 8.72
C LEU A 170 7.61 4.38 7.57
N ASN A 171 7.49 4.87 6.35
CA ASN A 171 7.57 4.06 5.13
C ASN A 171 7.87 4.96 3.92
N ASP A 172 8.57 4.41 2.94
CA ASP A 172 8.92 5.14 1.70
C ASP A 172 8.58 4.29 0.48
N ASP A 173 7.30 4.12 0.19
CA ASP A 173 6.73 3.54 -1.03
C ASP A 173 5.28 3.08 -0.86
N SER A 174 5.01 2.14 0.05
CA SER A 174 3.72 1.45 0.10
C SER A 174 3.23 1.22 1.54
N PRO A 175 3.10 2.29 2.35
CA PRO A 175 2.39 2.19 3.62
C PRO A 175 0.94 1.78 3.39
N ILE A 176 0.29 1.23 4.41
CA ILE A 176 -1.12 0.87 4.34
C ILE A 176 -1.93 1.89 5.12
N VAL A 177 -2.93 2.48 4.48
CA VAL A 177 -3.92 3.34 5.14
C VAL A 177 -5.08 2.46 5.56
N ARG A 178 -5.49 2.56 6.82
CA ARG A 178 -6.59 1.79 7.41
C ARG A 178 -7.66 2.71 7.98
N CYS A 179 -8.89 2.53 7.51
CA CYS A 179 -10.08 3.09 8.15
C CYS A 179 -10.55 2.14 9.25
N CYS A 180 -10.73 2.65 10.46
CA CYS A 180 -11.22 1.90 11.61
C CYS A 180 -12.19 2.76 12.44
N ASP A 181 -12.87 2.17 13.42
CA ASP A 181 -13.89 2.87 14.23
C ASP A 181 -13.34 4.13 14.94
N GLY A 182 -12.04 4.19 15.21
CA GLY A 182 -11.37 5.32 15.82
C GLY A 182 -10.84 6.39 14.83
N GLY A 183 -11.09 6.25 13.53
CA GLY A 183 -10.61 7.19 12.51
C GLY A 183 -9.73 6.55 11.44
N VAL A 184 -8.79 7.30 10.89
CA VAL A 184 -7.91 6.85 9.80
C VAL A 184 -6.46 6.83 10.27
N LEU A 185 -5.82 5.68 10.13
CA LEU A 185 -4.43 5.46 10.46
C LEU A 185 -3.60 5.19 9.21
N VAL A 186 -2.34 5.58 9.24
CA VAL A 186 -1.32 5.06 8.32
C VAL A 186 -0.42 4.12 9.08
N CYS A 187 -0.18 2.95 8.49
CA CYS A 187 0.59 1.87 9.06
C CYS A 187 1.82 1.62 8.19
N GLY A 188 2.96 1.36 8.83
CA GLY A 188 4.12 0.83 8.13
C GLY A 188 3.84 -0.54 7.54
N SER A 189 4.63 -0.93 6.56
CA SER A 189 4.43 -2.17 5.82
C SER A 189 5.77 -2.83 5.47
N PRO A 190 5.77 -4.12 5.09
CA PRO A 190 6.97 -4.77 4.58
C PRO A 190 7.38 -4.33 3.17
N TRP A 191 6.61 -3.46 2.54
CA TRP A 191 6.89 -2.93 1.20
C TRP A 191 7.42 -1.51 1.30
N SER A 192 8.73 -1.35 1.13
CA SER A 192 9.43 -0.07 1.09
C SER A 192 10.21 0.04 -0.21
N GLY A 193 10.39 1.25 -0.71
CA GLY A 193 11.09 1.55 -1.95
C GLY A 193 12.60 1.57 -1.79
N LYS A 194 13.25 2.62 -2.32
CA LYS A 194 14.71 2.76 -2.29
C LYS A 194 15.28 2.91 -0.88
N THR A 195 14.50 3.50 0.03
CA THR A 195 14.85 3.61 1.44
C THR A 195 14.26 2.42 2.18
N HIS A 196 15.11 1.49 2.63
CA HIS A 196 14.67 0.34 3.42
C HIS A 196 14.16 0.79 4.78
N CYS A 197 12.84 0.90 4.92
CA CYS A 197 12.17 1.32 6.13
C CYS A 197 10.97 0.39 6.40
N TYR A 198 11.14 -0.49 7.39
CA TYR A 198 10.17 -1.51 7.76
C TYR A 198 9.81 -1.35 9.24
N ARG A 199 8.73 -0.61 9.53
CA ARG A 199 8.29 -0.32 10.90
C ARG A 199 6.88 -0.86 11.12
N PRO A 200 6.66 -1.75 12.08
CA PRO A 200 5.32 -2.24 12.45
C PRO A 200 4.62 -1.23 13.37
N GLU A 201 4.60 0.01 12.96
CA GLU A 201 4.05 1.15 13.68
C GLU A 201 2.85 1.71 12.93
N GLN A 202 1.95 2.39 13.65
CA GLN A 202 0.77 3.03 13.07
C GLN A 202 0.51 4.37 13.74
N TYR A 203 0.02 5.35 12.95
CA TYR A 203 -0.17 6.72 13.42
C TYR A 203 -1.42 7.35 12.80
N PRO A 204 -2.13 8.23 13.53
CA PRO A 204 -3.16 9.08 12.94
C PRO A 204 -2.55 10.02 11.90
N ILE A 205 -3.27 10.22 10.80
CA ILE A 205 -2.81 11.03 9.67
C ILE A 205 -3.16 12.50 9.96
N ALA A 206 -2.15 13.37 10.01
CA ALA A 206 -2.31 14.81 10.13
C ALA A 206 -2.80 15.45 8.83
N GLY A 207 -2.33 14.92 7.69
CA GLY A 207 -2.73 15.38 6.37
C GLY A 207 -2.08 14.65 5.22
N LEU A 208 -2.73 14.74 4.06
CA LEU A 208 -2.23 14.27 2.77
C LEU A 208 -1.62 15.46 2.02
N LEU A 209 -0.43 15.30 1.49
CA LEU A 209 0.32 16.35 0.81
C LEU A 209 0.64 15.93 -0.63
N ARG A 210 -0.16 16.37 -1.60
CA ARG A 210 0.13 16.14 -3.02
C ARG A 210 1.22 17.10 -3.48
N LEU A 211 2.39 16.57 -3.80
CA LEU A 211 3.57 17.34 -4.22
C LEU A 211 3.57 17.62 -5.71
N GLU A 212 4.02 18.81 -6.07
CA GLU A 212 4.32 19.23 -7.43
C GLU A 212 5.66 20.02 -7.43
N GLN A 213 6.51 19.79 -8.42
CA GLN A 213 7.70 20.59 -8.61
C GLN A 213 7.30 21.97 -9.17
N ARG A 214 7.61 23.03 -8.43
CA ARG A 214 7.27 24.42 -8.78
C ARG A 214 8.45 25.33 -8.43
N PRO A 215 8.58 26.50 -9.09
CA PRO A 215 9.66 27.43 -8.81
C PRO A 215 9.51 28.18 -7.48
N GLN A 216 8.43 27.96 -6.75
CA GLN A 216 8.14 28.60 -5.46
C GLN A 216 7.46 27.61 -4.52
N ASN A 217 7.75 27.78 -3.21
CA ASN A 217 7.05 27.02 -2.18
C ASN A 217 5.67 27.62 -1.94
N THR A 218 4.63 26.86 -2.22
CA THR A 218 3.23 27.23 -1.99
C THR A 218 2.46 26.02 -1.46
N ILE A 219 1.50 26.26 -0.57
CA ILE A 219 0.62 25.21 -0.06
C ILE A 219 -0.81 25.72 0.01
N ARG A 220 -1.77 24.90 -0.38
CA ARG A 220 -3.19 25.19 -0.24
C ARG A 220 -4.00 23.96 0.10
N ARG A 221 -5.05 24.11 0.86
CA ARG A 221 -6.01 23.04 1.13
C ARG A 221 -6.80 22.72 -0.14
N LEU A 222 -7.09 21.44 -0.35
CA LEU A 222 -7.88 20.97 -1.48
C LEU A 222 -9.36 20.88 -1.11
N GLY A 223 -10.24 21.17 -2.07
CA GLY A 223 -11.65 20.82 -1.98
C GLY A 223 -11.88 19.34 -2.22
N THR A 224 -13.08 18.83 -1.95
CA THR A 224 -13.40 17.39 -1.96
C THR A 224 -13.02 16.69 -3.27
N LEU A 225 -13.39 17.23 -4.42
CA LEU A 225 -13.08 16.62 -5.73
C LEU A 225 -11.59 16.63 -6.04
N GLU A 226 -10.90 17.72 -5.70
CA GLU A 226 -9.44 17.82 -5.88
C GLU A 226 -8.70 16.85 -4.94
N ALA A 227 -9.17 16.70 -3.70
CA ALA A 227 -8.62 15.77 -2.73
C ALA A 227 -8.79 14.31 -3.18
N PHE A 228 -9.97 13.97 -3.73
CA PHE A 228 -10.21 12.66 -4.33
C PHE A 228 -9.24 12.39 -5.48
N ALA A 229 -9.11 13.34 -6.42
CA ALA A 229 -8.18 13.25 -7.54
C ALA A 229 -6.69 13.24 -7.11
N ALA A 230 -6.36 13.72 -5.91
CA ALA A 230 -5.01 13.66 -5.35
C ALA A 230 -4.69 12.30 -4.71
N LEU A 231 -5.64 11.64 -4.04
CA LEU A 231 -5.43 10.39 -3.30
C LEU A 231 -5.65 9.14 -4.17
N GLN A 232 -6.77 9.08 -4.93
CA GLN A 232 -7.17 7.88 -5.66
C GLN A 232 -6.08 7.33 -6.62
N PRO A 233 -5.32 8.15 -7.37
CA PRO A 233 -4.25 7.65 -8.23
C PRO A 233 -3.05 7.03 -7.48
N SER A 234 -2.93 7.27 -6.17
CA SER A 234 -1.90 6.66 -5.32
C SER A 234 -2.33 5.29 -4.76
N CYS A 235 -3.58 4.88 -4.95
CA CYS A 235 -4.06 3.54 -4.62
C CYS A 235 -3.70 2.54 -5.74
N PRO A 236 -3.74 1.22 -5.49
CA PRO A 236 -3.39 0.22 -6.49
C PRO A 236 -4.22 0.36 -7.76
N PRO A 237 -3.61 0.61 -8.94
CA PRO A 237 -4.34 0.94 -10.16
C PRO A 237 -5.22 -0.20 -10.68
N ALA A 238 -4.90 -1.45 -10.35
CA ALA A 238 -5.70 -2.61 -10.71
C ALA A 238 -7.10 -2.58 -10.07
N LEU A 239 -7.23 -2.03 -8.84
CA LEU A 239 -8.51 -1.92 -8.15
C LEU A 239 -9.51 -1.03 -8.88
N ALA A 240 -9.03 -0.06 -9.66
CA ALA A 240 -9.86 0.84 -10.47
C ALA A 240 -10.30 0.25 -11.82
N ARG A 241 -9.99 -1.03 -12.10
CA ARG A 241 -10.27 -1.69 -13.39
C ARG A 241 -11.48 -2.62 -13.37
N ASP A 242 -12.09 -2.82 -12.21
CA ASP A 242 -13.33 -3.59 -12.06
C ASP A 242 -14.30 -2.78 -11.20
N GLU A 243 -15.59 -2.78 -11.57
CA GLU A 243 -16.62 -1.96 -10.91
C GLU A 243 -16.75 -2.26 -9.41
N ARG A 244 -16.73 -3.55 -9.02
CA ARG A 244 -16.87 -3.95 -7.61
C ARG A 244 -15.69 -3.49 -6.76
N CYS A 245 -14.47 -3.59 -7.28
CA CYS A 245 -13.27 -3.09 -6.62
C CYS A 245 -13.29 -1.56 -6.58
N MET A 246 -13.74 -0.91 -7.65
CA MET A 246 -13.84 0.55 -7.72
C MET A 246 -14.85 1.11 -6.73
N ASP A 247 -16.00 0.49 -6.54
CA ASP A 247 -17.00 0.91 -5.56
C ASP A 247 -16.42 0.90 -4.13
N LEU A 248 -15.73 -0.18 -3.76
CA LEU A 248 -15.05 -0.26 -2.47
C LEU A 248 -13.90 0.76 -2.35
N LEU A 249 -13.17 0.99 -3.42
CA LEU A 249 -12.09 1.98 -3.45
C LEU A 249 -12.64 3.40 -3.29
N VAL A 250 -13.75 3.73 -3.92
CA VAL A 250 -14.44 5.03 -3.77
C VAL A 250 -14.91 5.22 -2.33
N GLN A 251 -15.49 4.20 -1.71
CA GLN A 251 -15.88 4.24 -0.30
C GLN A 251 -14.67 4.46 0.60
N PHE A 252 -13.58 3.72 0.38
CA PHE A 252 -12.34 3.88 1.13
C PHE A 252 -11.79 5.31 1.02
N VAL A 253 -11.61 5.83 -0.21
CA VAL A 253 -11.09 7.19 -0.44
C VAL A 253 -12.00 8.24 0.20
N SER A 254 -13.31 8.08 0.09
CA SER A 254 -14.29 8.99 0.70
C SER A 254 -14.19 8.98 2.23
N ASN A 255 -14.06 7.82 2.85
CA ASN A 255 -13.88 7.69 4.30
C ASN A 255 -12.56 8.35 4.76
N VAL A 256 -11.46 8.15 4.04
CA VAL A 256 -10.19 8.82 4.35
C VAL A 256 -10.37 10.34 4.33
N LEU A 257 -10.98 10.88 3.27
CA LEU A 257 -11.09 12.32 3.06
C LEU A 257 -12.12 13.00 3.99
N GLN A 258 -13.03 12.25 4.61
CA GLN A 258 -13.89 12.78 5.67
C GLN A 258 -13.13 13.10 6.96
N HIS A 259 -12.02 12.38 7.22
CA HIS A 259 -11.25 12.49 8.45
C HIS A 259 -9.90 13.19 8.28
N VAL A 260 -9.34 13.16 7.06
CA VAL A 260 -7.97 13.62 6.79
C VAL A 260 -7.98 14.75 5.78
N PRO A 261 -7.47 15.93 6.14
CA PRO A 261 -7.36 17.05 5.20
C PRO A 261 -6.29 16.75 4.14
N ALA A 262 -6.56 17.20 2.90
CA ALA A 262 -5.62 17.08 1.80
C ALA A 262 -5.17 18.45 1.31
N TYR A 263 -3.90 18.55 0.94
CA TYR A 263 -3.25 19.77 0.47
C TYR A 263 -2.50 19.51 -0.82
N ARG A 264 -2.39 20.55 -1.64
CA ARG A 264 -1.48 20.60 -2.78
C ARG A 264 -0.33 21.51 -2.44
N MET A 265 0.89 21.03 -2.68
CA MET A 265 2.09 21.78 -2.42
C MET A 265 2.95 21.85 -3.69
N GLY A 266 3.15 23.08 -4.20
CA GLY A 266 4.25 23.38 -5.09
C GLY A 266 5.51 23.58 -4.27
N CYS A 267 6.62 22.91 -4.60
CA CYS A 267 7.81 23.03 -3.77
C CYS A 267 9.12 22.96 -4.54
N LEU A 268 10.11 23.64 -3.95
CA LEU A 268 11.53 23.49 -4.21
C LEU A 268 12.11 22.44 -3.25
N PRO A 269 13.21 21.77 -3.61
CA PRO A 269 13.88 20.81 -2.73
C PRO A 269 14.75 21.54 -1.68
N ASN A 270 14.15 22.30 -0.76
CA ASN A 270 14.83 23.06 0.26
C ASN A 270 14.17 22.98 1.65
N ALA A 271 14.88 23.44 2.69
CA ALA A 271 14.41 23.42 4.07
C ALA A 271 13.11 24.19 4.28
N ASP A 272 12.91 25.30 3.56
CA ASP A 272 11.70 26.13 3.70
C ASP A 272 10.45 25.39 3.23
N ALA A 273 10.58 24.48 2.24
CA ALA A 273 9.48 23.60 1.85
C ALA A 273 9.07 22.67 3.00
N ALA A 274 10.04 22.07 3.70
CA ALA A 274 9.74 21.20 4.85
C ALA A 274 9.06 22.01 5.98
N ARG A 275 9.57 23.20 6.32
CA ARG A 275 8.98 24.07 7.35
C ARG A 275 7.57 24.50 6.99
N LEU A 276 7.36 24.95 5.74
CA LEU A 276 6.03 25.38 5.28
C LEU A 276 4.99 24.24 5.40
N SER A 277 5.34 23.02 5.01
CA SER A 277 4.44 21.89 5.14
C SER A 277 4.24 21.46 6.59
N HIS A 278 5.29 21.51 7.43
CA HIS A 278 5.20 21.25 8.85
C HIS A 278 4.24 22.23 9.53
N ASP A 279 4.47 23.52 9.40
CA ASP A 279 3.68 24.57 10.07
C ASP A 279 2.21 24.57 9.62
N THR A 280 1.94 24.08 8.40
CA THR A 280 0.57 23.95 7.88
C THR A 280 -0.16 22.72 8.40
N LEU A 281 0.54 21.57 8.51
CA LEU A 281 -0.08 20.28 8.79
C LEU A 281 0.02 19.86 10.27
N MET A 282 0.90 20.49 11.02
CA MET A 282 1.20 20.23 12.43
C MET A 282 1.08 21.51 13.29
N PRO A 283 -0.06 22.23 13.24
CA PRO A 283 -0.25 23.46 13.99
C PRO A 283 -0.27 23.23 15.49
#